data_8b12b524af37fbd478b07357b5fce9ca
#
_entry.id   8b12b524af37fbd478b07357b5fce9ca
#
_cell.length_a   1.000
_cell.length_b   1.000
_cell.length_c   1.000
_cell.angle_alpha   90.00
_cell.angle_beta   90.00
_cell.angle_gamma   90.00
#
_symmetry.space_group_name_H-M   'P 1'
#
loop_
_entity.id
_entity.type
_entity.pdbx_description
1 polymer ?
#
loop_
_entity_poly.entity_id
_entity_poly.type
_entity_poly.pdbx_seq_one_letter_code
_entity_poly.pdbx_strand_id
1 'polypeptide(L)'
;MRMSELPKKTFLHSWHIAQHANMASFGGYDMPLWYASAKNEHLAVLTSAGLFDTSHMAAVAVKGPDSFDLLQYCFTNDLSACVGSQKRPLAPGRCVYGAFLTDQG
;
A
#
# COMPACT_ATOMS: atom_id res chain seq x y z
N MET A 1 -17.67 -17.47 17.47
CA MET A 1 -17.40 -16.06 17.84
C MET A 1 -15.92 -15.82 17.65
N ARG A 2 -15.48 -15.19 16.55
CA ARG A 2 -14.07 -14.85 16.37
C ARG A 2 -13.77 -13.74 17.37
N MET A 3 -12.85 -13.97 18.29
CA MET A 3 -12.29 -12.91 19.11
C MET A 3 -11.78 -11.84 18.11
N SER A 4 -12.34 -10.65 18.18
CA SER A 4 -11.83 -9.51 17.40
C SER A 4 -10.42 -9.24 17.93
N GLU A 5 -9.42 -9.65 17.17
CA GLU A 5 -8.06 -9.23 17.47
C GLU A 5 -8.01 -7.71 17.48
N LEU A 6 -7.45 -7.14 18.52
CA LEU A 6 -7.23 -5.70 18.59
C LEU A 6 -6.35 -5.28 17.41
N PRO A 7 -6.66 -4.16 16.75
CA PRO A 7 -5.86 -3.70 15.63
C PRO A 7 -4.40 -3.49 16.06
N LYS A 8 -3.49 -3.85 15.17
CA LYS A 8 -2.05 -3.62 15.37
C LYS A 8 -1.75 -2.13 15.38
N LYS A 9 -0.65 -1.76 16.00
CA LYS A 9 -0.18 -0.37 16.02
C LYS A 9 0.99 -0.20 15.07
N THR A 10 0.98 0.88 14.29
CA THR A 10 2.14 1.27 13.47
C THR A 10 3.25 1.86 14.34
N PHE A 11 4.42 2.04 13.78
CA PHE A 11 5.53 2.67 14.49
C PHE A 11 5.22 4.12 14.90
N LEU A 12 4.42 4.84 14.10
CA LEU A 12 4.01 6.22 14.36
C LEU A 12 2.71 6.35 15.18
N HIS A 13 2.12 5.25 15.62
CA HIS A 13 0.81 5.25 16.29
C HIS A 13 0.72 6.25 17.46
N SER A 14 1.70 6.24 18.35
CA SER A 14 1.71 7.15 19.51
C SER A 14 1.82 8.63 19.08
N TRP A 15 2.54 8.90 18.01
CA TRP A 15 2.63 10.23 17.44
C TRP A 15 1.28 10.69 16.87
N HIS A 16 0.57 9.82 16.13
CA HIS A 16 -0.78 10.12 15.60
C HIS A 16 -1.75 10.49 16.73
N ILE A 17 -1.73 9.72 17.83
CA ILE A 17 -2.56 10.01 19.01
C ILE A 17 -2.18 11.37 19.62
N ALA A 18 -0.89 11.65 19.78
CA ALA A 18 -0.41 12.92 20.32
C ALA A 18 -0.79 14.14 19.46
N GLN A 19 -0.95 13.93 18.15
CA GLN A 19 -1.43 14.94 17.20
C GLN A 19 -2.97 14.98 17.09
N HIS A 20 -3.68 14.28 17.95
CA HIS A 20 -5.15 14.23 17.99
C HIS A 20 -5.78 13.71 16.69
N ALA A 21 -5.11 12.79 16.00
CA ALA A 21 -5.65 12.15 14.80
C ALA A 21 -6.93 11.37 15.12
N ASN A 22 -7.90 11.43 14.20
CA ASN A 22 -9.06 10.54 14.23
C ASN A 22 -8.63 9.16 13.76
N MET A 23 -8.59 8.21 14.67
CA MET A 23 -8.11 6.86 14.44
C MET A 23 -9.23 5.90 14.08
N ALA A 24 -8.95 4.94 13.20
CA ALA A 24 -9.84 3.82 12.91
C ALA A 24 -9.07 2.58 12.47
N SER A 25 -9.72 1.43 12.58
CA SER A 25 -9.15 0.17 12.08
C SER A 25 -9.12 0.17 10.55
N PHE A 26 -7.94 0.00 9.99
CA PHE A 26 -7.70 -0.08 8.56
C PHE A 26 -6.59 -1.10 8.27
N GLY A 27 -6.87 -2.09 7.41
CA GLY A 27 -5.88 -3.12 7.06
C GLY A 27 -5.34 -3.93 8.25
N GLY A 28 -6.14 -4.08 9.32
CA GLY A 28 -5.71 -4.76 10.56
C GLY A 28 -4.88 -3.91 11.52
N TYR A 29 -4.71 -2.62 11.20
CA TYR A 29 -4.00 -1.65 12.03
C TYR A 29 -4.93 -0.53 12.50
N ASP A 30 -4.58 0.10 13.62
CA ASP A 30 -5.19 1.34 14.09
C ASP A 30 -4.48 2.52 13.40
N MET A 31 -5.18 3.17 12.45
CA MET A 31 -4.61 4.12 11.51
C MET A 31 -5.26 5.49 11.61
N PRO A 32 -4.51 6.58 11.36
CA PRO A 32 -5.09 7.91 11.28
C PRO A 32 -5.89 8.08 10.00
N LEU A 33 -7.14 8.52 10.12
CA LEU A 33 -7.99 8.87 8.97
C LEU A 33 -7.83 10.34 8.58
N TRP A 34 -7.78 11.23 9.55
CA TRP A 34 -7.51 12.67 9.40
C TRP A 34 -7.13 13.26 10.77
N TYR A 35 -6.55 14.46 10.75
CA TYR A 35 -6.20 15.20 11.97
C TYR A 35 -7.22 16.31 12.26
N ALA A 36 -7.30 17.31 11.42
CA ALA A 36 -8.21 18.43 11.60
C ALA A 36 -9.44 18.34 10.69
N SER A 37 -9.27 18.02 9.42
CA SER A 37 -10.34 17.97 8.43
C SER A 37 -9.92 17.16 7.21
N ALA A 38 -10.60 16.06 6.95
CA ALA A 38 -10.37 15.23 5.77
C ALA A 38 -10.45 16.04 4.46
N LYS A 39 -11.42 16.98 4.37
CA LYS A 39 -11.56 17.86 3.20
C LYS A 39 -10.35 18.76 3.00
N ASN A 40 -9.90 19.44 4.05
CA ASN A 40 -8.78 20.38 3.95
C ASN A 40 -7.46 19.66 3.69
N GLU A 41 -7.27 18.50 4.29
CA GLU A 41 -6.10 17.64 4.06
C GLU A 41 -6.07 17.12 2.62
N HIS A 42 -7.22 16.71 2.09
CA HIS A 42 -7.32 16.34 0.68
C HIS A 42 -7.00 17.53 -0.26
N LEU A 43 -7.53 18.72 0.02
CA LEU A 43 -7.22 19.91 -0.76
C LEU A 43 -5.74 20.29 -0.69
N ALA A 44 -5.09 20.10 0.46
CA ALA A 44 -3.65 20.33 0.61
C ALA A 44 -2.82 19.44 -0.32
N VAL A 45 -3.21 18.18 -0.52
CA VAL A 45 -2.56 17.28 -1.49
C VAL A 45 -2.65 17.83 -2.92
N LEU A 46 -3.80 18.44 -3.29
CA LEU A 46 -4.02 18.96 -4.64
C LEU A 46 -3.31 20.30 -4.90
N THR A 47 -3.15 21.13 -3.86
CA THR A 47 -2.66 22.51 -4.00
C THR A 47 -1.24 22.72 -3.48
N SER A 48 -0.72 21.79 -2.72
CA SER A 48 0.60 21.87 -2.08
C SER A 48 1.25 20.49 -1.97
N ALA A 49 1.18 19.87 -0.79
CA ALA A 49 1.73 18.54 -0.54
C ALA A 49 0.97 17.83 0.57
N GLY A 50 1.03 16.49 0.58
CA GLY A 50 0.53 15.64 1.65
C GLY A 50 1.55 14.57 2.03
N LEU A 51 1.60 14.24 3.32
CA LEU A 51 2.41 13.15 3.85
C LEU A 51 1.48 12.11 4.48
N PHE A 52 1.70 10.83 4.15
CA PHE A 52 0.85 9.73 4.56
C PHE A 52 1.66 8.65 5.28
N ASP A 53 1.17 8.17 6.41
CA ASP A 53 1.69 6.95 7.03
C ASP A 53 1.16 5.73 6.27
N THR A 54 2.05 4.99 5.65
CA THR A 54 1.75 3.74 4.94
C THR A 54 2.34 2.51 5.64
N SER A 55 2.66 2.61 6.92
CA SER A 55 3.34 1.56 7.69
C SER A 55 2.50 0.28 7.89
N HIS A 56 1.21 0.32 7.56
CA HIS A 56 0.36 -0.88 7.49
C HIS A 56 0.62 -1.73 6.24
N MET A 57 1.36 -1.21 5.28
CA MET A 57 1.74 -1.90 4.05
C MET A 57 3.08 -2.61 4.22
N ALA A 58 3.33 -3.62 3.40
CA ALA A 58 4.58 -4.36 3.39
C ALA A 58 5.27 -4.23 2.03
N ALA A 59 6.60 -4.27 2.04
CA ALA A 59 7.41 -4.44 0.84
C ALA A 59 7.99 -5.86 0.85
N VAL A 60 7.79 -6.59 -0.24
CA VAL A 60 8.31 -7.94 -0.41
C VAL A 60 9.30 -7.95 -1.57
N ALA A 61 10.52 -8.41 -1.30
CA ALA A 61 11.53 -8.60 -2.33
C ALA A 61 11.54 -10.05 -2.82
N VAL A 62 11.27 -10.25 -4.09
CA VAL A 62 11.37 -11.55 -4.74
C VAL A 62 12.64 -11.58 -5.57
N LYS A 63 13.52 -12.55 -5.32
CA LYS A 63 14.85 -12.65 -5.93
C LYS A 63 15.10 -14.08 -6.41
N GLY A 64 15.89 -14.22 -7.44
CA GLY A 64 16.32 -15.51 -8.01
C GLY A 64 16.05 -15.60 -9.51
N PRO A 65 16.60 -16.62 -10.20
CA PRO A 65 16.44 -16.77 -11.65
C PRO A 65 14.98 -16.88 -12.07
N ASP A 66 14.14 -17.54 -11.27
CA ASP A 66 12.72 -17.81 -11.59
C ASP A 66 11.77 -16.75 -10.99
N SER A 67 12.29 -15.66 -10.44
CA SER A 67 11.47 -14.63 -9.77
C SER A 67 10.47 -13.97 -10.70
N PHE A 68 10.85 -13.70 -11.94
CA PHE A 68 9.96 -13.10 -12.93
C PHE A 68 8.83 -14.07 -13.32
N ASP A 69 9.15 -15.32 -13.57
CA ASP A 69 8.18 -16.34 -14.01
C ASP A 69 7.18 -16.63 -12.89
N LEU A 70 7.65 -16.71 -11.63
CA LEU A 70 6.77 -16.84 -10.47
C LEU A 70 5.81 -15.66 -10.34
N LEU A 71 6.33 -14.44 -10.44
CA LEU A 71 5.50 -13.23 -10.33
C LEU A 71 4.52 -13.14 -11.50
N GLN A 72 4.95 -13.44 -12.72
CA GLN A 72 4.11 -13.45 -13.92
C GLN A 72 2.97 -14.46 -13.82
N TYR A 73 3.22 -15.61 -13.20
CA TYR A 73 2.21 -16.65 -12.98
C TYR A 73 1.16 -16.27 -11.91
N CYS A 74 1.60 -15.66 -10.81
CA CYS A 74 0.75 -15.38 -9.65
C CYS A 74 0.05 -14.01 -9.70
N PHE A 75 0.50 -13.09 -10.55
CA PHE A 75 0.06 -11.71 -10.55
C PHE A 75 -1.01 -11.46 -11.60
N THR A 76 -2.03 -10.67 -11.27
CA THR A 76 -3.20 -10.46 -12.15
C THR A 76 -2.96 -9.53 -13.33
N ASN A 77 -1.76 -8.96 -13.44
CA ASN A 77 -1.39 -8.10 -14.56
C ASN A 77 -0.17 -8.69 -15.29
N ASP A 78 -0.07 -8.46 -16.58
CA ASP A 78 1.05 -8.93 -17.39
C ASP A 78 2.28 -8.04 -17.14
N LEU A 79 3.26 -8.59 -16.43
CA LEU A 79 4.52 -7.90 -16.13
C LEU A 79 5.35 -7.65 -17.38
N SER A 80 5.23 -8.48 -18.42
CA SER A 80 5.94 -8.29 -19.69
C SER A 80 5.32 -7.18 -20.54
N ALA A 81 4.01 -6.97 -20.41
CA ALA A 81 3.28 -5.90 -21.07
C ALA A 81 3.30 -4.59 -20.30
N CYS A 82 3.77 -4.59 -19.05
CA CYS A 82 3.94 -3.38 -18.23
C CYS A 82 5.09 -2.53 -18.77
N VAL A 83 4.90 -2.06 -19.95
CA VAL A 83 5.82 -1.22 -20.68
C VAL A 83 5.44 0.23 -20.45
N GLY A 84 6.42 1.05 -20.18
CA GLY A 84 6.22 2.50 -20.25
C GLY A 84 5.81 2.94 -21.64
N SER A 85 5.56 4.23 -21.82
CA SER A 85 5.12 4.87 -23.07
C SER A 85 5.91 4.49 -24.35
N GLN A 86 7.02 3.79 -24.23
CA GLN A 86 7.87 3.34 -25.34
C GLN A 86 7.87 1.82 -25.55
N LYS A 87 6.88 1.09 -25.04
CA LYS A 87 6.77 -0.38 -25.21
C LYS A 87 8.05 -1.16 -24.83
N ARG A 88 8.78 -0.70 -23.84
CA ARG A 88 9.95 -1.43 -23.32
C ARG A 88 9.54 -2.38 -22.21
N PRO A 89 10.17 -3.57 -22.07
CA PRO A 89 9.92 -4.49 -20.99
C PRO A 89 10.07 -3.79 -19.63
N LEU A 90 9.49 -4.37 -18.60
CA LEU A 90 9.57 -3.85 -17.23
C LEU A 90 11.03 -3.61 -16.88
N ALA A 91 11.42 -2.35 -16.78
CA ALA A 91 12.77 -1.93 -16.43
C ALA A 91 12.83 -1.55 -14.95
N PRO A 92 14.02 -1.60 -14.30
CA PRO A 92 14.19 -1.09 -12.95
C PRO A 92 13.58 0.31 -12.78
N GLY A 93 12.86 0.55 -11.69
CA GLY A 93 12.15 1.81 -11.44
C GLY A 93 10.75 1.91 -12.06
N ARG A 94 10.25 0.86 -12.69
CA ARG A 94 8.86 0.78 -13.18
C ARG A 94 7.98 0.05 -12.16
N CYS A 95 6.75 0.51 -12.05
CA CYS A 95 5.73 -0.11 -11.21
C CYS A 95 4.54 -0.53 -12.06
N VAL A 96 3.88 -1.59 -11.62
CA VAL A 96 2.63 -2.07 -12.19
C VAL A 96 1.66 -2.37 -11.05
N TYR A 97 0.41 -2.05 -11.26
CA TYR A 97 -0.65 -2.33 -10.29
C TYR A 97 -1.31 -3.66 -10.60
N GLY A 98 -1.60 -4.44 -9.56
CA GLY A 98 -2.30 -5.73 -9.67
C GLY A 98 -2.46 -6.36 -8.30
N ALA A 99 -2.89 -7.61 -8.30
CA ALA A 99 -3.08 -8.41 -7.11
C ALA A 99 -2.43 -9.79 -7.26
N PHE A 100 -2.08 -10.40 -6.13
CA PHE A 100 -1.77 -11.82 -6.05
C PHE A 100 -3.03 -12.53 -5.61
N LEU A 101 -3.44 -13.52 -6.37
CA LEU A 101 -4.61 -14.33 -6.06
C LEU A 101 -4.17 -15.69 -5.51
N THR A 102 -5.05 -16.28 -4.71
CA THR A 102 -4.95 -17.69 -4.36
C THR A 102 -5.52 -18.54 -5.51
N ASP A 103 -5.38 -19.85 -5.41
CA ASP A 103 -6.00 -20.84 -6.32
C ASP A 103 -7.54 -20.80 -6.33
N GLN A 104 -8.12 -20.07 -5.41
CA GLN A 104 -9.56 -19.85 -5.28
C GLN A 104 -10.02 -18.44 -5.69
N GLY A 105 -9.11 -17.61 -6.13
CA GLY A 105 -9.35 -16.20 -6.52
C GLY A 105 -9.11 -15.17 -5.43
#